data_092c206b7e5adbd33cb650d714bdc279
#
_entry.id   092c206b7e5adbd33cb650d714bdc279
#
_cell.length_a   1.000
_cell.length_b   1.000
_cell.length_c   1.000
_cell.angle_alpha   90.00
_cell.angle_beta   90.00
_cell.angle_gamma   90.00
#
_symmetry.space_group_name_H-M   'P 1'
#
loop_
_entity.id
_entity.type
_entity.pdbx_description
1 polymer ?
#
loop_
_entity_poly.entity_id
_entity_poly.type
_entity_poly.pdbx_seq_one_letter_code
_entity_poly.pdbx_strand_id
1 'polypeptide(L)'
;MKSERIPLAVITGPTASGKTGLSLAVCEAFDGEVICADSMQVYRGMPIASAAPTPQEKARVPHHLFEFLDPGTPFCVAEYVEMAHREIRAVAAKGKLPVLVGGTGLYIDSVVDNITFVPEKSDPQLRSELECRFDELGGEGMLRSLAEFDPQAAARLHPNDRRRIIRAFEIHTLTGLDSKEQRLLSHREESPYRPIMLAVSCRERQNLYNRINARVDQMVGNGLVEEARRWIDQPGQTACQAIGHKELAPYFSGKKSLEECLKHLKQQTRRYAKRQLTWFRRDERIHWVFSDDPGMTDQAITYIRERL
;
A
#
# COMPACT_ATOMS: atom_id res chain seq x y z
N MET A 1 30.02 19.02 -1.64
CA MET A 1 29.08 19.01 -2.77
C MET A 1 27.81 18.32 -2.28
N LYS A 2 26.63 18.98 -2.30
CA LYS A 2 25.36 18.28 -2.06
C LYS A 2 25.20 17.27 -3.21
N SER A 3 25.13 15.99 -2.88
CA SER A 3 24.82 14.94 -3.85
C SER A 3 23.53 15.32 -4.57
N GLU A 4 23.51 15.30 -5.89
CA GLU A 4 22.31 15.58 -6.67
C GLU A 4 21.26 14.52 -6.31
N ARG A 5 20.05 14.97 -5.93
CA ARG A 5 18.96 14.06 -5.52
C ARG A 5 18.48 13.26 -6.72
N ILE A 6 18.27 11.98 -6.54
CA ILE A 6 17.79 11.08 -7.59
C ILE A 6 16.36 11.48 -7.99
N PRO A 7 16.09 11.79 -9.28
CA PRO A 7 14.72 11.94 -9.76
C PRO A 7 13.94 10.64 -9.57
N LEU A 8 12.76 10.75 -8.96
CA LEU A 8 11.89 9.60 -8.68
C LEU A 8 10.47 9.93 -9.15
N ALA A 9 10.01 9.29 -10.22
CA ALA A 9 8.61 9.38 -10.61
C ALA A 9 7.77 8.49 -9.68
N VAL A 10 6.68 9.04 -9.13
CA VAL A 10 5.77 8.32 -8.23
C VAL A 10 4.38 8.33 -8.83
N ILE A 11 3.84 7.15 -9.14
CA ILE A 11 2.50 6.99 -9.71
C ILE A 11 1.62 6.25 -8.72
N THR A 12 0.70 6.99 -8.12
CA THR A 12 -0.20 6.49 -7.08
C THR A 12 -1.68 6.65 -7.44
N GLY A 13 -2.55 6.32 -6.52
CA GLY A 13 -4.00 6.44 -6.66
C GLY A 13 -4.77 5.18 -6.23
N PRO A 14 -6.11 5.22 -6.24
CA PRO A 14 -6.94 4.11 -5.81
C PRO A 14 -6.82 2.90 -6.75
N THR A 15 -7.26 1.74 -6.26
CA THR A 15 -7.41 0.56 -7.11
C THR A 15 -8.37 0.85 -8.27
N ALA A 16 -8.15 0.21 -9.42
CA ALA A 16 -8.89 0.40 -10.68
C ALA A 16 -8.80 1.80 -11.32
N SER A 17 -7.89 2.68 -10.87
CA SER A 17 -7.75 4.02 -11.45
C SER A 17 -7.00 4.06 -12.78
N GLY A 18 -6.19 3.05 -13.12
CA GLY A 18 -5.40 3.03 -14.37
C GLY A 18 -3.90 3.26 -14.16
N LYS A 19 -3.40 3.16 -12.92
CA LYS A 19 -1.97 3.33 -12.60
C LYS A 19 -1.02 2.50 -13.47
N THR A 20 -1.33 1.22 -13.67
CA THR A 20 -0.48 0.31 -14.44
C THR A 20 -0.29 0.80 -15.88
N GLY A 21 -1.37 1.16 -16.56
CA GLY A 21 -1.26 1.69 -17.93
C GLY A 21 -0.40 2.97 -18.00
N LEU A 22 -0.62 3.90 -17.05
CA LEU A 22 0.19 5.12 -17.00
C LEU A 22 1.65 4.84 -16.67
N SER A 23 1.95 3.93 -15.73
CA SER A 23 3.33 3.61 -15.36
C SER A 23 4.13 3.00 -16.51
N LEU A 24 3.50 2.14 -17.31
CA LEU A 24 4.12 1.58 -18.51
C LEU A 24 4.43 2.68 -19.54
N ALA A 25 3.46 3.56 -19.82
CA ALA A 25 3.67 4.67 -20.74
C ALA A 25 4.78 5.63 -20.28
N VAL A 26 4.86 5.92 -18.97
CA VAL A 26 5.93 6.74 -18.40
C VAL A 26 7.29 6.04 -18.54
N CYS A 27 7.37 4.74 -18.21
CA CYS A 27 8.61 3.99 -18.36
C CYS A 27 9.08 3.95 -19.83
N GLU A 28 8.19 3.77 -20.78
CA GLU A 28 8.50 3.77 -22.21
C GLU A 28 8.98 5.16 -22.70
N ALA A 29 8.37 6.25 -22.19
CA ALA A 29 8.71 7.60 -22.57
C ALA A 29 10.05 8.10 -22.01
N PHE A 30 10.51 7.55 -20.87
CA PHE A 30 11.68 8.03 -20.14
C PHE A 30 12.73 6.95 -19.87
N ASP A 31 12.69 5.83 -20.57
CA ASP A 31 13.54 4.65 -20.31
C ASP A 31 13.56 4.27 -18.81
N GLY A 32 12.36 4.15 -18.22
CA GLY A 32 12.19 3.88 -16.80
C GLY A 32 12.01 2.39 -16.47
N GLU A 33 12.13 2.08 -15.18
CA GLU A 33 11.83 0.75 -14.64
C GLU A 33 10.84 0.87 -13.48
N VAL A 34 9.84 -0.03 -13.42
CA VAL A 34 8.77 0.01 -12.40
C VAL A 34 9.26 -0.62 -11.09
N ILE A 35 8.99 0.06 -9.97
CA ILE A 35 9.23 -0.44 -8.60
C ILE A 35 7.89 -0.50 -7.88
N CYS A 36 7.52 -1.69 -7.38
CA CYS A 36 6.23 -1.92 -6.72
C CYS A 36 6.13 -1.20 -5.36
N ALA A 37 5.03 -0.48 -5.14
CA ALA A 37 4.63 0.09 -3.84
C ALA A 37 3.23 -0.38 -3.42
N ASP A 38 3.00 -1.69 -3.51
CA ASP A 38 1.76 -2.34 -3.08
C ASP A 38 2.05 -3.51 -2.15
N SER A 39 1.47 -3.48 -0.95
CA SER A 39 1.73 -4.47 0.11
C SER A 39 1.15 -5.86 -0.16
N MET A 40 0.35 -6.03 -1.22
CA MET A 40 -0.20 -7.32 -1.61
C MET A 40 0.48 -7.89 -2.87
N GLN A 41 0.94 -7.04 -3.78
CA GLN A 41 1.62 -7.45 -5.01
C GLN A 41 3.04 -8.00 -4.79
N VAL A 42 3.57 -7.86 -3.58
CA VAL A 42 4.87 -8.44 -3.19
C VAL A 42 4.81 -9.96 -3.00
N TYR A 43 3.62 -10.52 -2.74
CA TYR A 43 3.42 -11.93 -2.47
C TYR A 43 3.15 -12.74 -3.74
N ARG A 44 3.76 -13.95 -3.81
CA ARG A 44 3.56 -14.92 -4.89
C ARG A 44 2.20 -15.60 -4.82
N GLY A 45 1.76 -16.14 -5.95
CA GLY A 45 0.64 -17.08 -6.02
C GLY A 45 -0.75 -16.46 -5.89
N MET A 46 -0.86 -15.11 -5.87
CA MET A 46 -2.14 -14.41 -5.81
C MET A 46 -2.23 -13.26 -6.83
N PRO A 47 -1.87 -13.51 -8.11
CA PRO A 47 -1.82 -12.46 -9.12
C PRO A 47 -3.18 -11.85 -9.43
N ILE A 48 -4.28 -12.61 -9.26
CA ILE A 48 -5.64 -12.12 -9.56
C ILE A 48 -6.12 -11.18 -8.45
N ALA A 49 -6.11 -11.62 -7.20
CA ALA A 49 -6.58 -10.82 -6.07
C ALA A 49 -5.73 -9.56 -5.87
N SER A 50 -4.41 -9.66 -5.99
CA SER A 50 -3.48 -8.53 -5.89
C SER A 50 -3.52 -7.63 -7.13
N ALA A 51 -4.04 -8.16 -8.25
CA ALA A 51 -3.97 -7.57 -9.59
C ALA A 51 -2.53 -7.20 -9.96
N ALA A 52 -1.63 -8.15 -9.79
CA ALA A 52 -0.24 -8.05 -10.22
C ALA A 52 -0.16 -7.82 -11.75
N PRO A 53 0.91 -7.19 -12.23
CA PRO A 53 1.14 -7.02 -13.66
C PRO A 53 1.13 -8.35 -14.41
N THR A 54 0.47 -8.36 -15.55
CA THR A 54 0.41 -9.53 -16.45
C THR A 54 1.78 -9.84 -17.06
N PRO A 55 2.02 -11.06 -17.58
CA PRO A 55 3.25 -11.37 -18.32
C PRO A 55 3.51 -10.41 -19.49
N GLN A 56 2.45 -9.97 -20.18
CA GLN A 56 2.52 -9.02 -21.29
C GLN A 56 2.99 -7.63 -20.80
N GLU A 57 2.48 -7.17 -19.66
CA GLU A 57 2.91 -5.90 -19.06
C GLU A 57 4.36 -5.98 -18.56
N LYS A 58 4.75 -7.09 -17.93
CA LYS A 58 6.13 -7.34 -17.48
C LYS A 58 7.13 -7.45 -18.64
N ALA A 59 6.69 -7.86 -19.82
CA ALA A 59 7.54 -7.93 -21.01
C ALA A 59 7.84 -6.55 -21.64
N ARG A 60 7.00 -5.52 -21.35
CA ARG A 60 7.17 -4.15 -21.90
C ARG A 60 8.29 -3.39 -21.20
N VAL A 61 8.35 -3.47 -19.87
CA VAL A 61 9.34 -2.76 -19.05
C VAL A 61 9.75 -3.63 -17.86
N PRO A 62 10.97 -3.47 -17.32
CA PRO A 62 11.39 -4.18 -16.11
C PRO A 62 10.54 -3.79 -14.90
N HIS A 63 10.19 -4.80 -14.09
CA HIS A 63 9.40 -4.66 -12.88
C HIS A 63 10.15 -5.21 -11.67
N HIS A 64 10.27 -4.42 -10.60
CA HIS A 64 10.98 -4.77 -9.36
C HIS A 64 10.02 -4.86 -8.18
N LEU A 65 10.32 -5.71 -7.22
CA LEU A 65 9.57 -5.95 -5.98
C LEU A 65 8.13 -6.45 -6.19
N PHE A 66 7.92 -7.25 -7.24
CA PHE A 66 6.67 -7.98 -7.46
C PHE A 66 6.87 -9.46 -7.20
N GLU A 67 5.91 -10.11 -6.54
CA GLU A 67 5.81 -11.56 -6.39
C GLU A 67 7.12 -12.24 -5.94
N PHE A 68 7.85 -11.63 -5.01
CA PHE A 68 9.15 -12.15 -4.53
C PHE A 68 9.04 -12.84 -3.16
N LEU A 69 7.94 -12.64 -2.42
CA LEU A 69 7.70 -13.22 -1.09
C LEU A 69 6.73 -14.39 -1.15
N ASP A 70 6.97 -15.38 -0.31
CA ASP A 70 5.98 -16.42 -0.06
C ASP A 70 4.90 -15.90 0.89
N PRO A 71 3.61 -16.24 0.68
CA PRO A 71 2.48 -15.66 1.43
C PRO A 71 2.52 -15.85 2.95
N GLY A 72 3.27 -16.84 3.45
CA GLY A 72 3.50 -17.09 4.87
C GLY A 72 4.62 -16.26 5.49
N THR A 73 5.39 -15.54 4.68
CA THR A 73 6.54 -14.77 5.17
C THR A 73 6.05 -13.46 5.79
N PRO A 74 6.36 -13.19 7.07
CA PRO A 74 6.15 -11.86 7.64
C PRO A 74 6.95 -10.82 6.85
N PHE A 75 6.34 -9.67 6.58
CA PHE A 75 7.00 -8.59 5.86
C PHE A 75 6.48 -7.25 6.36
N CYS A 76 7.39 -6.39 6.75
CA CYS A 76 7.06 -5.10 7.33
C CYS A 76 7.47 -3.93 6.41
N VAL A 77 6.98 -2.73 6.74
CA VAL A 77 7.28 -1.52 5.98
C VAL A 77 8.76 -1.16 6.02
N ALA A 78 9.48 -1.45 7.12
CA ALA A 78 10.90 -1.18 7.23
C ALA A 78 11.71 -1.99 6.21
N GLU A 79 11.46 -3.30 6.12
CA GLU A 79 12.09 -4.18 5.13
C GLU A 79 11.77 -3.74 3.69
N TYR A 80 10.50 -3.34 3.45
CA TYR A 80 10.11 -2.80 2.15
C TYR A 80 10.91 -1.56 1.78
N VAL A 81 11.06 -0.60 2.70
CA VAL A 81 11.77 0.67 2.45
C VAL A 81 13.24 0.41 2.11
N GLU A 82 13.93 -0.47 2.84
CA GLU A 82 15.31 -0.85 2.53
C GLU A 82 15.45 -1.44 1.12
N MET A 83 14.53 -2.35 0.76
CA MET A 83 14.52 -2.96 -0.57
C MET A 83 14.21 -1.93 -1.64
N ALA A 84 13.21 -1.06 -1.43
CA ALA A 84 12.84 -0.02 -2.40
C ALA A 84 13.98 0.97 -2.63
N HIS A 85 14.66 1.41 -1.59
CA HIS A 85 15.86 2.28 -1.70
C HIS A 85 16.97 1.62 -2.51
N ARG A 86 17.20 0.32 -2.31
CA ARG A 86 18.20 -0.46 -3.09
C ARG A 86 17.83 -0.49 -4.57
N GLU A 87 16.58 -0.84 -4.89
CA GLU A 87 16.13 -0.91 -6.29
C GLU A 87 16.11 0.47 -6.97
N ILE A 88 15.67 1.54 -6.28
CA ILE A 88 15.70 2.90 -6.82
C ILE A 88 17.14 3.30 -7.18
N ARG A 89 18.10 3.07 -6.28
CA ARG A 89 19.52 3.35 -6.55
C ARG A 89 20.08 2.50 -7.69
N ALA A 90 19.70 1.23 -7.76
CA ALA A 90 20.15 0.33 -8.83
C ALA A 90 19.63 0.76 -10.21
N VAL A 91 18.37 1.20 -10.30
CA VAL A 91 17.78 1.73 -11.54
C VAL A 91 18.45 3.05 -11.94
N ALA A 92 18.62 3.97 -10.99
CA ALA A 92 19.27 5.26 -11.25
C ALA A 92 20.74 5.10 -11.69
N ALA A 93 21.47 4.13 -11.11
CA ALA A 93 22.86 3.83 -11.51
C ALA A 93 23.00 3.33 -12.94
N LYS A 94 21.93 2.80 -13.54
CA LYS A 94 21.86 2.45 -14.98
C LYS A 94 21.56 3.66 -15.87
N GLY A 95 21.41 4.86 -15.31
CA GLY A 95 20.96 6.06 -16.04
C GLY A 95 19.47 6.08 -16.37
N LYS A 96 18.67 5.18 -15.76
CA LYS A 96 17.24 5.03 -16.01
C LYS A 96 16.39 5.74 -14.97
N LEU A 97 15.14 6.08 -15.33
CA LEU A 97 14.19 6.68 -14.40
C LEU A 97 13.56 5.62 -13.48
N PRO A 98 13.77 5.66 -12.16
CA PRO A 98 13.00 4.83 -11.24
C PRO A 98 11.56 5.34 -11.15
N VAL A 99 10.58 4.44 -11.33
CA VAL A 99 9.15 4.74 -11.30
C VAL A 99 8.49 3.93 -10.19
N LEU A 100 8.22 4.57 -9.06
CA LEU A 100 7.57 3.97 -7.92
C LEU A 100 6.05 3.92 -8.12
N VAL A 101 5.46 2.73 -8.16
CA VAL A 101 4.04 2.56 -8.54
C VAL A 101 3.28 1.75 -7.51
N GLY A 102 2.19 2.29 -6.98
CA GLY A 102 1.38 1.50 -6.06
C GLY A 102 0.21 2.22 -5.43
N GLY A 103 -0.49 1.48 -4.58
CA GLY A 103 -1.66 1.95 -3.84
C GLY A 103 -1.48 1.95 -2.32
N THR A 104 -0.33 1.52 -1.80
CA THR A 104 -0.04 1.48 -0.37
C THR A 104 0.63 2.79 0.06
N GLY A 105 -0.18 3.75 0.51
CA GLY A 105 0.30 5.09 0.86
C GLY A 105 1.43 5.07 1.89
N LEU A 106 1.36 4.21 2.91
CA LEU A 106 2.43 4.07 3.90
C LEU A 106 3.79 3.71 3.25
N TYR A 107 3.79 2.82 2.26
CA TYR A 107 5.02 2.44 1.54
C TYR A 107 5.58 3.61 0.75
N ILE A 108 4.72 4.32 0.02
CA ILE A 108 5.10 5.48 -0.79
C ILE A 108 5.69 6.58 0.08
N ASP A 109 4.96 7.01 1.12
CA ASP A 109 5.40 8.08 2.02
C ASP A 109 6.73 7.72 2.69
N SER A 110 6.85 6.46 3.16
CA SER A 110 8.08 6.01 3.84
C SER A 110 9.31 6.05 2.95
N VAL A 111 9.17 5.72 1.66
CA VAL A 111 10.27 5.81 0.69
C VAL A 111 10.55 7.27 0.31
N VAL A 112 9.52 8.02 -0.06
CA VAL A 112 9.65 9.40 -0.56
C VAL A 112 10.21 10.32 0.51
N ASP A 113 9.74 10.18 1.75
CA ASP A 113 10.16 11.01 2.89
C ASP A 113 11.38 10.44 3.63
N ASN A 114 11.97 9.35 3.12
CA ASN A 114 13.15 8.69 3.71
C ASN A 114 12.94 8.36 5.19
N ILE A 115 11.77 7.77 5.51
CA ILE A 115 11.43 7.45 6.90
C ILE A 115 12.33 6.34 7.42
N THR A 116 13.10 6.66 8.46
CA THR A 116 13.90 5.70 9.20
C THR A 116 13.05 5.05 10.29
N PHE A 117 12.92 3.74 10.26
CA PHE A 117 12.23 3.00 11.31
C PHE A 117 13.20 2.70 12.44
N VAL A 118 12.79 3.01 13.67
CA VAL A 118 13.56 2.60 14.85
C VAL A 118 13.56 1.08 14.90
N PRO A 119 14.73 0.43 14.94
CA PRO A 119 14.80 -1.03 15.04
C PRO A 119 14.12 -1.48 16.32
N GLU A 120 13.07 -2.25 16.19
CA GLU A 120 12.37 -2.85 17.33
C GLU A 120 12.45 -4.36 17.21
N LYS A 121 12.85 -5.01 18.30
CA LYS A 121 12.65 -6.46 18.39
C LYS A 121 11.17 -6.73 18.53
N SER A 122 10.60 -7.52 17.64
CA SER A 122 9.25 -8.03 17.82
C SER A 122 9.20 -8.84 19.11
N ASP A 123 8.26 -8.52 19.98
CA ASP A 123 7.98 -9.29 21.19
C ASP A 123 6.55 -9.89 21.11
N PRO A 124 6.41 -11.13 20.64
CA PRO A 124 5.12 -11.79 20.53
C PRO A 124 4.41 -11.98 21.89
N GLN A 125 5.16 -12.10 22.99
CA GLN A 125 4.59 -12.23 24.33
C GLN A 125 3.96 -10.91 24.76
N LEU A 126 4.69 -9.80 24.68
CA LEU A 126 4.15 -8.46 24.93
C LEU A 126 2.90 -8.19 24.12
N ARG A 127 2.94 -8.53 22.83
CA ARG A 127 1.78 -8.35 21.96
C ARG A 127 0.56 -9.14 22.44
N SER A 128 0.75 -10.40 22.81
CA SER A 128 -0.33 -11.25 23.35
C SER A 128 -0.91 -10.68 24.64
N GLU A 129 -0.06 -10.20 25.56
CA GLU A 129 -0.47 -9.54 26.79
C GLU A 129 -1.30 -8.28 26.53
N LEU A 130 -0.86 -7.44 25.57
CA LEU A 130 -1.59 -6.24 25.17
C LEU A 130 -2.92 -6.55 24.48
N GLU A 131 -3.00 -7.65 23.72
CA GLU A 131 -4.24 -8.10 23.11
C GLU A 131 -5.25 -8.57 24.18
N CYS A 132 -4.81 -9.33 25.19
CA CYS A 132 -5.63 -9.73 26.34
C CYS A 132 -6.10 -8.47 27.11
N ARG A 133 -5.20 -7.56 27.41
CA ARG A 133 -5.54 -6.30 28.10
C ARG A 133 -6.56 -5.47 27.33
N PHE A 134 -6.47 -5.46 25.99
CA PHE A 134 -7.46 -4.78 25.15
C PHE A 134 -8.84 -5.46 25.24
N ASP A 135 -8.89 -6.79 25.32
CA ASP A 135 -10.15 -7.54 25.46
C ASP A 135 -10.81 -7.30 26.83
N GLU A 136 -10.01 -7.08 27.88
CA GLU A 136 -10.49 -6.77 29.23
C GLU A 136 -10.99 -5.33 29.39
N LEU A 137 -10.19 -4.35 28.93
CA LEU A 137 -10.45 -2.92 29.17
C LEU A 137 -11.27 -2.26 28.07
N GLY A 138 -11.35 -2.88 26.90
CA GLY A 138 -11.89 -2.25 25.69
C GLY A 138 -11.05 -1.09 25.19
N GLY A 139 -11.40 -0.58 23.99
CA GLY A 139 -10.65 0.50 23.38
C GLY A 139 -10.62 1.80 24.18
N GLU A 140 -11.73 2.18 24.84
CA GLU A 140 -11.80 3.36 25.69
C GLU A 140 -10.88 3.25 26.93
N GLY A 141 -10.84 2.07 27.56
CA GLY A 141 -9.96 1.82 28.71
C GLY A 141 -8.49 1.89 28.30
N MET A 142 -8.15 1.26 27.16
CA MET A 142 -6.79 1.32 26.62
C MET A 142 -6.37 2.76 26.25
N LEU A 143 -7.27 3.57 25.66
CA LEU A 143 -6.96 4.96 25.34
C LEU A 143 -6.74 5.82 26.60
N ARG A 144 -7.49 5.58 27.69
CA ARG A 144 -7.21 6.26 28.97
C ARG A 144 -5.81 5.92 29.49
N SER A 145 -5.44 4.63 29.48
CA SER A 145 -4.09 4.22 29.88
C SER A 145 -2.99 4.76 28.94
N LEU A 146 -3.27 4.83 27.63
CA LEU A 146 -2.33 5.43 26.66
C LEU A 146 -2.10 6.92 26.94
N ALA A 147 -3.11 7.65 27.38
CA ALA A 147 -3.02 9.07 27.66
C ALA A 147 -2.05 9.42 28.81
N GLU A 148 -1.70 8.47 29.66
CA GLU A 148 -0.75 8.64 30.77
C GLU A 148 0.68 8.90 30.27
N PHE A 149 1.06 8.34 29.12
CA PHE A 149 2.40 8.51 28.55
C PHE A 149 2.41 9.06 27.11
N ASP A 150 1.34 8.91 26.33
CA ASP A 150 1.20 9.48 24.99
C ASP A 150 -0.19 10.11 24.79
N PRO A 151 -0.46 11.27 25.41
CA PRO A 151 -1.74 11.95 25.29
C PRO A 151 -2.08 12.37 23.86
N GLN A 152 -1.06 12.60 23.00
CA GLN A 152 -1.28 12.97 21.60
C GLN A 152 -1.79 11.79 20.78
N ALA A 153 -1.22 10.59 20.98
CA ALA A 153 -1.73 9.38 20.35
C ALA A 153 -3.14 9.03 20.85
N ALA A 154 -3.37 9.12 22.16
CA ALA A 154 -4.67 8.84 22.77
C ALA A 154 -5.78 9.74 22.21
N ALA A 155 -5.53 11.04 22.02
CA ALA A 155 -6.50 11.98 21.46
C ALA A 155 -6.79 11.74 19.96
N ARG A 156 -5.88 11.14 19.24
CA ARG A 156 -5.96 10.93 17.78
C ARG A 156 -6.54 9.58 17.38
N LEU A 157 -6.33 8.55 18.21
CA LEU A 157 -6.76 7.18 17.90
C LEU A 157 -8.24 6.98 18.24
N HIS A 158 -8.92 6.19 17.40
CA HIS A 158 -10.31 5.81 17.65
C HIS A 158 -10.35 4.53 18.51
N PRO A 159 -11.29 4.38 19.48
CA PRO A 159 -11.36 3.19 20.35
C PRO A 159 -11.46 1.85 19.61
N ASN A 160 -12.03 1.85 18.40
CA ASN A 160 -12.12 0.66 17.56
C ASN A 160 -10.82 0.34 16.80
N ASP A 161 -9.78 1.17 16.90
CA ASP A 161 -8.51 0.95 16.18
C ASP A 161 -7.53 0.12 17.03
N ARG A 162 -7.97 -1.10 17.38
CA ARG A 162 -7.23 -2.05 18.21
C ARG A 162 -5.75 -2.16 17.81
N ARG A 163 -5.48 -2.30 16.50
CA ARG A 163 -4.12 -2.50 16.02
C ARG A 163 -3.21 -1.32 16.31
N ARG A 164 -3.69 -0.10 16.11
CA ARG A 164 -2.88 1.11 16.35
C ARG A 164 -2.73 1.42 17.82
N ILE A 165 -3.76 1.15 18.62
CA ILE A 165 -3.69 1.29 20.08
C ILE A 165 -2.64 0.34 20.64
N ILE A 166 -2.73 -0.96 20.33
CA ILE A 166 -1.73 -1.97 20.76
C ILE A 166 -0.34 -1.56 20.28
N ARG A 167 -0.19 -1.11 19.04
CA ARG A 167 1.11 -0.68 18.49
C ARG A 167 1.72 0.49 19.25
N ALA A 168 0.93 1.45 19.71
CA ALA A 168 1.42 2.56 20.52
C ALA A 168 2.00 2.08 21.87
N PHE A 169 1.35 1.13 22.50
CA PHE A 169 1.87 0.48 23.71
C PHE A 169 3.15 -0.31 23.45
N GLU A 170 3.19 -1.13 22.38
CA GLU A 170 4.40 -1.87 22.00
C GLU A 170 5.60 -0.93 21.84
N ILE A 171 5.45 0.14 21.07
CA ILE A 171 6.51 1.13 20.84
C ILE A 171 7.00 1.71 22.15
N HIS A 172 6.10 2.21 22.99
CA HIS A 172 6.47 2.82 24.27
C HIS A 172 7.16 1.82 25.18
N THR A 173 6.65 0.60 25.30
CA THR A 173 7.23 -0.44 26.17
C THR A 173 8.62 -0.87 25.73
N LEU A 174 8.84 -1.00 24.40
CA LEU A 174 10.10 -1.48 23.84
C LEU A 174 11.16 -0.40 23.68
N THR A 175 10.76 0.88 23.56
CA THR A 175 11.69 1.97 23.22
C THR A 175 11.71 3.11 24.23
N GLY A 176 10.70 3.19 25.10
CA GLY A 176 10.49 4.34 26.01
C GLY A 176 10.00 5.61 25.31
N LEU A 177 9.78 5.57 23.97
CA LEU A 177 9.42 6.74 23.18
C LEU A 177 7.90 6.92 23.09
N ASP A 178 7.45 8.18 23.07
CA ASP A 178 6.10 8.53 22.63
C ASP A 178 6.00 8.67 21.09
N SER A 179 4.80 8.84 20.57
CA SER A 179 4.57 8.95 19.10
C SER A 179 5.20 10.20 18.48
N LYS A 180 5.40 11.28 19.25
CA LYS A 180 6.04 12.51 18.79
C LYS A 180 7.55 12.32 18.68
N GLU A 181 8.18 11.74 19.71
CA GLU A 181 9.60 11.43 19.73
C GLU A 181 9.96 10.44 18.62
N GLN A 182 9.16 9.37 18.46
CA GLN A 182 9.32 8.42 17.37
C GLN A 182 9.26 9.11 15.99
N ARG A 183 8.31 10.00 15.79
CA ARG A 183 8.19 10.75 14.54
C ARG A 183 9.40 11.65 14.28
N LEU A 184 9.92 12.34 15.30
CA LEU A 184 11.11 13.17 15.17
C LEU A 184 12.34 12.34 14.80
N LEU A 185 12.49 11.16 15.41
CA LEU A 185 13.56 10.21 15.09
C LEU A 185 13.45 9.66 13.68
N SER A 186 12.23 9.39 13.23
CA SER A 186 11.97 8.82 11.90
C SER A 186 12.25 9.80 10.75
N HIS A 187 12.28 11.11 10.98
CA HIS A 187 12.46 12.15 9.95
C HIS A 187 13.80 12.89 10.09
N ARG A 188 14.84 12.25 10.60
CA ARG A 188 16.15 12.89 10.83
C ARG A 188 16.92 13.15 9.55
N GLU A 189 16.77 12.31 8.55
CA GLU A 189 17.55 12.40 7.33
C GLU A 189 16.71 13.00 6.20
N GLU A 190 17.30 13.92 5.45
CA GLU A 190 16.68 14.46 4.25
C GLU A 190 16.51 13.35 3.20
N SER A 191 15.42 13.42 2.43
CA SER A 191 15.20 12.48 1.34
C SER A 191 16.29 12.58 0.27
N PRO A 192 16.89 11.46 -0.16
CA PRO A 192 17.84 11.44 -1.26
C PRO A 192 17.16 11.59 -2.62
N TYR A 193 15.85 11.74 -2.65
CA TYR A 193 15.07 11.81 -3.88
C TYR A 193 14.55 13.21 -4.17
N ARG A 194 14.35 13.47 -5.47
CA ARG A 194 13.52 14.55 -5.99
C ARG A 194 12.23 13.92 -6.55
N PRO A 195 11.19 13.79 -5.72
CA PRO A 195 9.98 13.07 -6.11
C PRO A 195 9.14 13.92 -7.07
N ILE A 196 8.64 13.29 -8.15
CA ILE A 196 7.65 13.83 -9.07
C ILE A 196 6.39 13.00 -8.91
N MET A 197 5.45 13.51 -8.12
CA MET A 197 4.32 12.71 -7.63
C MET A 197 3.05 12.95 -8.44
N LEU A 198 2.49 11.86 -8.96
CA LEU A 198 1.23 11.83 -9.70
C LEU A 198 0.24 10.89 -9.04
N ALA A 199 -1.02 11.28 -8.93
CA ALA A 199 -2.10 10.37 -8.57
C ALA A 199 -3.12 10.27 -9.69
N VAL A 200 -3.44 9.03 -10.07
CA VAL A 200 -4.48 8.73 -11.06
C VAL A 200 -5.80 8.47 -10.36
N SER A 201 -6.87 9.14 -10.81
CA SER A 201 -8.24 8.89 -10.34
C SER A 201 -9.24 9.03 -11.50
N CYS A 202 -10.52 9.06 -11.19
CA CYS A 202 -11.58 9.53 -12.08
C CYS A 202 -12.13 10.85 -11.53
N ARG A 203 -12.55 11.78 -12.40
CA ARG A 203 -13.24 13.01 -11.98
C ARG A 203 -14.54 12.65 -11.30
N GLU A 204 -15.33 11.85 -11.97
CA GLU A 204 -16.59 11.36 -11.46
C GLU A 204 -16.39 10.11 -10.59
N ARG A 205 -16.80 10.20 -9.32
CA ARG A 205 -16.71 9.08 -8.37
C ARG A 205 -17.44 7.83 -8.88
N GLN A 206 -18.53 8.00 -9.61
CA GLN A 206 -19.29 6.88 -10.17
C GLN A 206 -18.50 6.11 -11.21
N ASN A 207 -17.69 6.80 -12.04
CA ASN A 207 -16.80 6.17 -13.01
C ASN A 207 -15.78 5.24 -12.32
N LEU A 208 -15.16 5.71 -11.24
CA LEU A 208 -14.27 4.86 -10.44
C LEU A 208 -15.00 3.63 -9.88
N TYR A 209 -16.22 3.80 -9.39
CA TYR A 209 -17.01 2.68 -8.85
C TYR A 209 -17.41 1.67 -9.92
N ASN A 210 -17.78 2.15 -11.10
CA ASN A 210 -18.07 1.28 -12.25
C ASN A 210 -16.84 0.47 -12.66
N ARG A 211 -15.66 1.10 -12.72
CA ARG A 211 -14.39 0.42 -13.01
C ARG A 211 -14.02 -0.61 -11.94
N ILE A 212 -14.23 -0.30 -10.67
CA ILE A 212 -14.02 -1.26 -9.57
C ILE A 212 -14.93 -2.46 -9.73
N ASN A 213 -16.22 -2.24 -10.01
CA ASN A 213 -17.17 -3.33 -10.17
C ASN A 213 -16.81 -4.21 -11.37
N ALA A 214 -16.56 -3.61 -12.54
CA ALA A 214 -16.14 -4.32 -13.74
C ALA A 214 -14.84 -5.12 -13.52
N ARG A 215 -13.87 -4.55 -12.79
CA ARG A 215 -12.64 -5.26 -12.44
C ARG A 215 -12.89 -6.49 -11.56
N VAL A 216 -13.77 -6.39 -10.56
CA VAL A 216 -14.13 -7.57 -9.74
C VAL A 216 -14.78 -8.65 -10.62
N ASP A 217 -15.67 -8.29 -11.54
CA ASP A 217 -16.29 -9.24 -12.46
C ASP A 217 -15.24 -9.91 -13.38
N GLN A 218 -14.27 -9.12 -13.87
CA GLN A 218 -13.15 -9.64 -14.65
C GLN A 218 -12.23 -10.56 -13.83
N MET A 219 -11.94 -10.22 -12.55
CA MET A 219 -11.16 -11.08 -11.66
C MET A 219 -11.84 -12.43 -11.45
N VAL A 220 -13.17 -12.46 -11.30
CA VAL A 220 -13.94 -13.70 -11.20
C VAL A 220 -13.83 -14.51 -12.49
N GLY A 221 -13.99 -13.87 -13.64
CA GLY A 221 -13.82 -14.53 -14.95
C GLY A 221 -12.39 -15.06 -15.18
N ASN A 222 -11.39 -14.48 -14.52
CA ASN A 222 -9.98 -14.91 -14.59
C ASN A 222 -9.61 -15.96 -13.53
N GLY A 223 -10.56 -16.47 -12.73
CA GLY A 223 -10.31 -17.54 -11.77
C GLY A 223 -10.04 -17.08 -10.33
N LEU A 224 -10.56 -15.91 -9.90
CA LEU A 224 -10.43 -15.43 -8.51
C LEU A 224 -10.96 -16.43 -7.48
N VAL A 225 -12.04 -17.14 -7.79
CA VAL A 225 -12.65 -18.11 -6.87
C VAL A 225 -11.71 -19.28 -6.62
N GLU A 226 -11.10 -19.80 -7.68
CA GLU A 226 -10.13 -20.89 -7.63
C GLU A 226 -8.83 -20.46 -6.96
N GLU A 227 -8.38 -19.21 -7.21
CA GLU A 227 -7.23 -18.63 -6.50
C GLU A 227 -7.52 -18.53 -5.01
N ALA A 228 -8.65 -17.96 -4.61
CA ALA A 228 -9.04 -17.81 -3.21
C ALA A 228 -9.18 -19.17 -2.50
N ARG A 229 -9.70 -20.19 -3.18
CA ARG A 229 -9.84 -21.54 -2.62
C ARG A 229 -8.51 -22.13 -2.17
N ARG A 230 -7.43 -21.89 -2.93
CA ARG A 230 -6.10 -22.39 -2.59
C ARG A 230 -5.52 -21.79 -1.31
N TRP A 231 -5.94 -20.58 -0.95
CA TRP A 231 -5.39 -19.84 0.19
C TRP A 231 -6.26 -19.90 1.43
N ILE A 232 -7.60 -20.07 1.29
CA ILE A 232 -8.54 -19.98 2.41
C ILE A 232 -8.33 -21.10 3.44
N ASP A 233 -7.86 -22.25 2.99
CA ASP A 233 -7.60 -23.43 3.84
C ASP A 233 -6.17 -23.40 4.45
N GLN A 234 -5.41 -22.30 4.24
CA GLN A 234 -4.06 -22.09 4.79
C GLN A 234 -4.07 -20.96 5.83
N PRO A 235 -4.54 -21.21 7.07
CA PRO A 235 -4.64 -20.18 8.09
C PRO A 235 -3.26 -19.59 8.44
N GLY A 236 -3.25 -18.31 8.78
CA GLY A 236 -2.02 -17.60 9.13
C GLY A 236 -1.25 -17.01 7.93
N GLN A 237 -1.64 -17.33 6.70
CA GLN A 237 -1.04 -16.74 5.50
C GLN A 237 -1.57 -15.34 5.24
N THR A 238 -0.69 -14.41 4.85
CA THR A 238 -1.08 -13.04 4.46
C THR A 238 -2.04 -13.04 3.26
N ALA A 239 -1.90 -14.01 2.35
CA ALA A 239 -2.79 -14.19 1.21
C ALA A 239 -4.26 -14.34 1.62
N CYS A 240 -4.58 -14.98 2.75
CA CYS A 240 -5.95 -15.09 3.25
C CYS A 240 -6.58 -13.72 3.60
N GLN A 241 -5.78 -12.71 3.85
CA GLN A 241 -6.23 -11.35 4.20
C GLN A 241 -6.40 -10.44 2.97
N ALA A 242 -5.99 -10.92 1.79
CA ALA A 242 -6.16 -10.17 0.55
C ALA A 242 -7.65 -9.85 0.30
N ILE A 243 -7.89 -8.63 -0.21
CA ILE A 243 -9.23 -8.27 -0.71
C ILE A 243 -9.51 -9.16 -1.93
N GLY A 244 -10.59 -9.92 -1.86
CA GLY A 244 -10.91 -10.96 -2.84
C GLY A 244 -10.91 -12.34 -2.18
N HIS A 245 -9.90 -12.68 -1.40
CA HIS A 245 -9.83 -13.97 -0.73
C HIS A 245 -10.71 -14.02 0.54
N LYS A 246 -10.51 -13.10 1.47
CA LYS A 246 -11.28 -13.09 2.74
C LYS A 246 -12.78 -12.88 2.56
N GLU A 247 -13.20 -12.16 1.54
CA GLU A 247 -14.62 -11.93 1.23
C GLU A 247 -15.30 -13.18 0.66
N LEU A 248 -14.53 -14.13 0.11
CA LEU A 248 -15.03 -15.42 -0.39
C LEU A 248 -15.06 -16.52 0.67
N ALA A 249 -14.46 -16.33 1.86
CA ALA A 249 -14.47 -17.31 2.95
C ALA A 249 -15.89 -17.77 3.35
N PRO A 250 -16.91 -16.89 3.44
CA PRO A 250 -18.28 -17.32 3.76
C PRO A 250 -18.92 -18.21 2.69
N TYR A 251 -18.54 -18.07 1.43
CA TYR A 251 -18.99 -18.96 0.34
C TYR A 251 -18.41 -20.36 0.51
N PHE A 252 -17.12 -20.48 0.76
CA PHE A 252 -16.47 -21.78 0.95
C PHE A 252 -16.95 -22.52 2.20
N SER A 253 -17.37 -21.79 3.24
CA SER A 253 -17.97 -22.37 4.43
C SER A 253 -19.50 -22.62 4.32
N GLY A 254 -20.11 -22.40 3.17
CA GLY A 254 -21.55 -22.60 2.93
C GLY A 254 -22.47 -21.59 3.63
N LYS A 255 -21.91 -20.50 4.21
CA LYS A 255 -22.68 -19.50 4.96
C LYS A 255 -23.37 -18.47 4.06
N LYS A 256 -22.85 -18.24 2.86
CA LYS A 256 -23.36 -17.27 1.89
C LYS A 256 -23.26 -17.80 0.47
N SER A 257 -24.11 -17.30 -0.42
CA SER A 257 -23.98 -17.52 -1.84
C SER A 257 -22.77 -16.80 -2.44
N LEU A 258 -22.29 -17.26 -3.58
CA LEU A 258 -21.22 -16.58 -4.31
C LEU A 258 -21.62 -15.15 -4.66
N GLU A 259 -22.86 -14.93 -5.09
CA GLU A 259 -23.38 -13.61 -5.45
C GLU A 259 -23.32 -12.62 -4.28
N GLU A 260 -23.73 -13.06 -3.07
CA GLU A 260 -23.64 -12.24 -1.87
C GLU A 260 -22.18 -11.88 -1.52
N CYS A 261 -21.26 -12.84 -1.66
CA CYS A 261 -19.83 -12.63 -1.43
C CYS A 261 -19.25 -11.64 -2.44
N LEU A 262 -19.60 -11.74 -3.73
CA LEU A 262 -19.14 -10.82 -4.78
C LEU A 262 -19.71 -9.40 -4.60
N LYS A 263 -20.98 -9.27 -4.20
CA LYS A 263 -21.57 -7.99 -3.85
C LYS A 263 -20.81 -7.32 -2.68
N HIS A 264 -20.49 -8.12 -1.67
CA HIS A 264 -19.67 -7.67 -0.53
C HIS A 264 -18.25 -7.29 -0.96
N LEU A 265 -17.58 -8.09 -1.79
CA LEU A 265 -16.26 -7.82 -2.33
C LEU A 265 -16.23 -6.49 -3.10
N LYS A 266 -17.18 -6.23 -4.00
CA LYS A 266 -17.32 -4.94 -4.69
C LYS A 266 -17.44 -3.78 -3.70
N GLN A 267 -18.22 -3.95 -2.63
CA GLN A 267 -18.37 -2.93 -1.59
C GLN A 267 -17.05 -2.68 -0.83
N GLN A 268 -16.34 -3.74 -0.41
CA GLN A 268 -15.07 -3.61 0.32
C GLN A 268 -13.98 -2.98 -0.55
N THR A 269 -13.94 -3.31 -1.84
CA THR A 269 -13.01 -2.70 -2.80
C THR A 269 -13.28 -1.21 -2.97
N ARG A 270 -14.55 -0.78 -3.04
CA ARG A 270 -14.91 0.66 -3.06
C ARG A 270 -14.51 1.37 -1.76
N ARG A 271 -14.69 0.73 -0.60
CA ARG A 271 -14.23 1.26 0.70
C ARG A 271 -12.71 1.38 0.75
N TYR A 272 -11.99 0.40 0.19
CA TYR A 272 -10.54 0.45 0.09
C TYR A 272 -10.07 1.61 -0.80
N ALA A 273 -10.66 1.76 -1.98
CA ALA A 273 -10.38 2.89 -2.87
C ALA A 273 -10.64 4.25 -2.19
N LYS A 274 -11.72 4.37 -1.39
CA LYS A 274 -12.00 5.58 -0.60
C LYS A 274 -10.89 5.86 0.42
N ARG A 275 -10.38 4.83 1.11
CA ARG A 275 -9.27 5.00 2.07
C ARG A 275 -8.00 5.47 1.36
N GLN A 276 -7.68 4.90 0.19
CA GLN A 276 -6.54 5.33 -0.62
C GLN A 276 -6.66 6.79 -1.05
N LEU A 277 -7.82 7.21 -1.57
CA LEU A 277 -8.08 8.60 -1.93
C LEU A 277 -7.93 9.55 -0.73
N THR A 278 -8.45 9.16 0.44
CA THR A 278 -8.32 9.97 1.67
C THR A 278 -6.85 10.08 2.10
N TRP A 279 -6.05 9.04 1.88
CA TRP A 279 -4.62 9.07 2.17
C TRP A 279 -3.90 10.05 1.27
N PHE A 280 -4.00 9.87 -0.05
CA PHE A 280 -3.24 10.64 -1.02
C PHE A 280 -3.66 12.12 -1.11
N ARG A 281 -4.89 12.47 -0.76
CA ARG A 281 -5.36 13.88 -0.71
C ARG A 281 -4.72 14.72 0.39
N ARG A 282 -3.97 14.12 1.31
CA ARG A 282 -3.26 14.83 2.38
C ARG A 282 -1.91 15.39 1.92
N ASP A 283 -1.38 14.87 0.82
CA ASP A 283 -0.08 15.27 0.30
C ASP A 283 -0.26 16.25 -0.85
N GLU A 284 0.06 17.51 -0.58
CA GLU A 284 -0.05 18.61 -1.55
C GLU A 284 0.97 18.54 -2.69
N ARG A 285 2.01 17.69 -2.57
CA ARG A 285 3.00 17.44 -3.63
C ARG A 285 2.41 16.66 -4.80
N ILE A 286 1.26 16.00 -4.60
CA ILE A 286 0.64 15.12 -5.58
C ILE A 286 -0.11 15.93 -6.63
N HIS A 287 0.32 15.81 -7.88
CA HIS A 287 -0.45 16.28 -9.04
C HIS A 287 -1.47 15.22 -9.47
N TRP A 288 -2.75 15.59 -9.51
CA TRP A 288 -3.84 14.69 -9.87
C TRP A 288 -4.09 14.70 -11.38
N VAL A 289 -4.13 13.49 -11.97
CA VAL A 289 -4.55 13.24 -13.35
C VAL A 289 -5.76 12.31 -13.36
N PHE A 290 -6.63 12.47 -14.36
CA PHE A 290 -7.90 11.75 -14.36
C PHE A 290 -8.02 10.86 -15.58
N SER A 291 -8.28 9.55 -15.33
CA SER A 291 -8.31 8.52 -16.36
C SER A 291 -9.55 8.59 -17.27
N ASP A 292 -10.49 9.44 -16.96
CA ASP A 292 -11.65 9.80 -17.80
C ASP A 292 -11.44 11.11 -18.59
N ASP A 293 -10.29 11.77 -18.45
CA ASP A 293 -9.92 12.91 -19.28
C ASP A 293 -9.22 12.44 -20.57
N PRO A 294 -9.56 13.01 -21.73
CA PRO A 294 -8.79 12.81 -22.96
C PRO A 294 -7.33 13.29 -22.79
N GLY A 295 -6.36 12.50 -23.28
CA GLY A 295 -4.94 12.88 -23.24
C GLY A 295 -4.30 12.83 -21.85
N MET A 296 -4.91 12.17 -20.86
CA MET A 296 -4.37 12.02 -19.49
C MET A 296 -2.90 11.54 -19.50
N THR A 297 -2.57 10.59 -20.35
CA THR A 297 -1.19 10.05 -20.46
C THR A 297 -0.21 11.10 -20.94
N ASP A 298 -0.56 11.88 -21.96
CA ASP A 298 0.31 12.94 -22.50
C ASP A 298 0.49 14.08 -21.49
N GLN A 299 -0.57 14.44 -20.76
CA GLN A 299 -0.51 15.42 -19.67
C GLN A 299 0.46 14.95 -18.57
N ALA A 300 0.37 13.67 -18.16
CA ALA A 300 1.25 13.10 -17.16
C ALA A 300 2.73 13.05 -17.62
N ILE A 301 2.98 12.66 -18.86
CA ILE A 301 4.32 12.65 -19.47
C ILE A 301 4.89 14.05 -19.54
N THR A 302 4.10 15.04 -19.97
CA THR A 302 4.53 16.44 -20.03
C THR A 302 4.87 16.96 -18.63
N TYR A 303 4.02 16.70 -17.63
CA TYR A 303 4.26 17.10 -16.24
C TYR A 303 5.56 16.52 -15.67
N ILE A 304 5.87 15.25 -15.97
CA ILE A 304 7.13 14.61 -15.55
C ILE A 304 8.31 15.25 -16.26
N ARG A 305 8.23 15.44 -17.60
CA ARG A 305 9.31 16.02 -18.42
C ARG A 305 9.75 17.40 -17.95
N GLU A 306 8.82 18.25 -17.57
CA GLU A 306 9.11 19.59 -17.06
C GLU A 306 9.81 19.59 -15.70
N ARG A 307 9.85 18.44 -15.01
CA ARG A 307 10.40 18.32 -13.66
C ARG A 307 11.59 17.37 -13.55
N LEU A 308 11.97 16.70 -14.64
CA LEU A 308 13.22 15.96 -14.76
C LEU A 308 14.39 16.88 -15.00
#